data_84e698e2e9cc68e224274a6da6e0d887
#
_entry.id   84e698e2e9cc68e224274a6da6e0d887
#
_cell.length_a   1.000
_cell.length_b   1.000
_cell.length_c   1.000
_cell.angle_alpha   90.00
_cell.angle_beta   90.00
_cell.angle_gamma   90.00
#
_symmetry.space_group_name_H-M   'P 1'
#
loop_
_entity.id
_entity.type
_entity.pdbx_description
1 polymer ?
#
loop_
_entity_poly.entity_id
_entity_poly.type
_entity_poly.pdbx_seq_one_letter_code
_entity_poly.pdbx_strand_id
1 'polypeptide(L)'
;MKIFVSLTSVGLVIAGIFALLWFFMPSFSTQFQSLRIIQVKAYLDNRCSVTNDVFVAESPEQGRTAKFYNGVAIMRLPEDAKIQLAISKAFPDFKYDDVPQDVAGEVVLVADCSASPRIKSIFEAMNEQFKDK
;
A
#
# COMPACT_ATOMS: atom_id res chain seq x y z
N MET A 1 -48.75 -32.30 44.41
CA MET A 1 -47.82 -31.16 44.50
C MET A 1 -47.72 -30.51 43.14
N LYS A 2 -48.45 -29.40 42.90
CA LYS A 2 -48.46 -28.74 41.60
C LYS A 2 -47.34 -27.70 41.60
N ILE A 3 -46.29 -27.97 40.82
CA ILE A 3 -45.20 -27.00 40.61
C ILE A 3 -45.72 -25.95 39.64
N PHE A 4 -46.22 -24.81 40.16
CA PHE A 4 -46.43 -23.63 39.34
C PHE A 4 -45.07 -22.99 39.12
N VAL A 5 -44.35 -23.42 38.08
CA VAL A 5 -43.22 -22.67 37.56
C VAL A 5 -43.81 -21.43 36.92
N SER A 6 -43.66 -20.32 37.59
CA SER A 6 -44.18 -19.02 37.13
C SER A 6 -43.60 -18.65 35.77
N LEU A 7 -44.44 -18.57 34.75
CA LEU A 7 -44.07 -18.13 33.42
C LEU A 7 -43.33 -16.76 33.39
N THR A 8 -43.46 -16.02 34.47
CA THR A 8 -42.84 -14.68 34.63
C THR A 8 -41.33 -14.73 34.80
N SER A 9 -40.78 -15.81 35.38
CA SER A 9 -39.33 -15.96 35.60
C SER A 9 -38.57 -16.28 34.29
N VAL A 10 -39.20 -17.01 33.37
CA VAL A 10 -38.61 -17.35 32.08
C VAL A 10 -38.51 -16.13 31.16
N GLY A 11 -39.54 -15.26 31.18
CA GLY A 11 -39.54 -14.03 30.39
C GLY A 11 -38.43 -13.05 30.78
N LEU A 12 -38.15 -12.93 32.09
CA LEU A 12 -37.09 -12.04 32.59
C LEU A 12 -35.67 -12.51 32.22
N VAL A 13 -35.45 -13.82 32.20
CA VAL A 13 -34.15 -14.37 31.80
C VAL A 13 -33.89 -14.16 30.30
N ILE A 14 -34.91 -14.36 29.45
CA ILE A 14 -34.79 -14.12 28.01
C ILE A 14 -34.53 -12.66 27.69
N ALA A 15 -35.24 -11.73 28.36
CA ALA A 15 -35.02 -10.31 28.19
C ALA A 15 -33.61 -9.87 28.64
N GLY A 16 -33.08 -10.45 29.72
CA GLY A 16 -31.71 -10.19 30.17
C GLY A 16 -30.64 -10.66 29.18
N ILE A 17 -30.84 -11.82 28.55
CA ILE A 17 -29.91 -12.35 27.55
C ILE A 17 -29.93 -11.46 26.27
N PHE A 18 -31.08 -11.00 25.83
CA PHE A 18 -31.19 -10.09 24.69
C PHE A 18 -30.53 -8.74 24.97
N ALA A 19 -30.67 -8.18 26.18
CA ALA A 19 -30.01 -6.94 26.58
C ALA A 19 -28.48 -7.09 26.61
N LEU A 20 -27.97 -8.24 27.12
CA LEU A 20 -26.54 -8.53 27.11
C LEU A 20 -25.98 -8.73 25.70
N LEU A 21 -26.70 -9.40 24.83
CA LEU A 21 -26.31 -9.57 23.44
C LEU A 21 -26.27 -8.21 22.68
N TRP A 22 -27.17 -7.29 22.99
CA TRP A 22 -27.14 -5.94 22.42
C TRP A 22 -25.96 -5.10 22.94
N PHE A 23 -25.56 -5.30 24.18
CA PHE A 23 -24.43 -4.59 24.78
C PHE A 23 -23.07 -5.17 24.33
N PHE A 24 -23.01 -6.46 24.02
CA PHE A 24 -21.80 -7.14 23.56
C PHE A 24 -21.72 -7.26 22.04
N MET A 25 -22.72 -6.84 21.26
CA MET A 25 -22.50 -6.61 19.85
C MET A 25 -21.59 -5.38 19.73
N PRO A 26 -20.28 -5.54 19.45
CA PRO A 26 -19.49 -4.41 19.02
C PRO A 26 -20.26 -3.85 17.83
N SER A 27 -20.51 -2.55 17.87
CA SER A 27 -21.01 -1.82 16.72
C SER A 27 -20.04 -2.10 15.57
N PHE A 28 -20.30 -3.16 14.82
CA PHE A 28 -19.80 -3.31 13.47
C PHE A 28 -20.51 -2.23 12.65
N SER A 29 -20.27 -0.97 12.98
CA SER A 29 -20.23 0.07 11.99
C SER A 29 -19.06 -0.31 11.09
N THR A 30 -19.28 -1.27 10.21
CA THR A 30 -18.57 -1.28 8.95
C THR A 30 -18.85 0.10 8.39
N GLN A 31 -17.97 1.04 8.70
CA GLN A 31 -17.77 2.19 7.85
C GLN A 31 -17.39 1.61 6.51
N PHE A 32 -18.39 1.29 5.70
CA PHE A 32 -18.26 1.31 4.27
C PHE A 32 -18.01 2.78 3.92
N GLN A 33 -16.81 3.26 4.24
CA GLN A 33 -16.23 4.33 3.48
C GLN A 33 -16.28 3.80 2.06
N SER A 34 -17.19 4.32 1.28
CA SER A 34 -17.23 4.09 -0.17
C SER A 34 -15.89 4.61 -0.67
N LEU A 35 -14.90 3.71 -0.74
CA LEU A 35 -13.55 4.00 -1.22
C LEU A 35 -13.73 4.57 -2.62
N ARG A 36 -13.58 5.88 -2.72
CA ARG A 36 -13.66 6.56 -4.01
C ARG A 36 -12.50 6.08 -4.84
N ILE A 37 -12.80 5.34 -5.90
CA ILE A 37 -11.79 4.86 -6.84
C ILE A 37 -11.52 5.97 -7.83
N ILE A 38 -10.29 6.40 -7.91
CA ILE A 38 -9.81 7.41 -8.85
C ILE A 38 -8.88 6.78 -9.89
N GLN A 39 -8.81 7.40 -11.05
CA GLN A 39 -7.82 7.05 -12.06
C GLN A 39 -6.55 7.84 -11.79
N VAL A 40 -5.46 7.11 -11.62
CA VAL A 40 -4.12 7.65 -11.35
C VAL A 40 -3.27 7.52 -12.60
N LYS A 41 -2.61 8.60 -12.98
CA LYS A 41 -1.56 8.61 -14.00
C LYS A 41 -0.22 8.75 -13.30
N ALA A 42 0.60 7.72 -13.36
CA ALA A 42 1.95 7.72 -12.84
C ALA A 42 2.95 8.00 -13.98
N TYR A 43 3.73 9.05 -13.84
CA TYR A 43 4.80 9.43 -14.75
C TYR A 43 6.12 8.90 -14.19
N LEU A 44 6.93 8.30 -15.06
CA LEU A 44 8.26 7.78 -14.68
C LEU A 44 9.33 8.83 -15.01
N ASP A 45 10.02 9.32 -13.99
CA ASP A 45 11.28 10.06 -14.13
C ASP A 45 12.45 9.09 -13.91
N ASN A 46 12.97 8.53 -15.00
CA ASN A 46 14.03 7.53 -14.95
C ASN A 46 15.40 8.21 -15.03
N ARG A 47 16.08 8.27 -13.89
CA ARG A 47 17.47 8.77 -13.75
C ARG A 47 18.50 7.65 -13.73
N CYS A 48 18.08 6.41 -14.00
CA CYS A 48 18.94 5.23 -14.06
C CYS A 48 19.41 4.99 -15.49
N SER A 49 20.53 4.25 -15.62
CA SER A 49 21.08 3.84 -16.92
C SER A 49 20.36 2.63 -17.53
N VAL A 50 19.13 2.36 -17.13
CA VAL A 50 18.31 1.24 -17.59
C VAL A 50 17.07 1.73 -18.31
N THR A 51 16.50 0.87 -19.15
CA THR A 51 15.30 1.19 -19.92
C THR A 51 14.03 1.23 -19.03
N ASN A 52 13.02 1.99 -19.45
CA ASN A 52 11.80 2.21 -18.66
C ASN A 52 10.98 0.94 -18.42
N ASP A 53 11.15 -0.09 -19.24
CA ASP A 53 10.47 -1.39 -19.14
C ASP A 53 10.92 -2.24 -17.93
N VAL A 54 12.04 -1.87 -17.32
CA VAL A 54 12.51 -2.45 -16.05
C VAL A 54 11.56 -2.10 -14.89
N PHE A 55 10.91 -0.93 -14.97
CA PHE A 55 10.07 -0.41 -13.90
C PHE A 55 8.58 -0.68 -14.14
N VAL A 56 7.85 -0.81 -13.04
CA VAL A 56 6.40 -0.87 -13.01
C VAL A 56 5.89 0.02 -11.86
N ALA A 57 4.72 0.62 -12.05
CA ALA A 57 4.01 1.25 -10.96
C ALA A 57 3.29 0.17 -10.15
N GLU A 58 3.40 0.20 -8.84
CA GLU A 58 2.79 -0.77 -7.93
C GLU A 58 2.01 -0.08 -6.83
N SER A 59 0.85 -0.63 -6.48
CA SER A 59 0.16 -0.36 -5.22
C SER A 59 0.22 -1.61 -4.36
N PRO A 60 1.13 -1.68 -3.37
CA PRO A 60 1.34 -2.89 -2.57
C PRO A 60 0.10 -3.27 -1.76
N GLU A 61 -0.62 -2.29 -1.22
CA GLU A 61 -1.83 -2.52 -0.44
C GLU A 61 -2.96 -3.14 -1.26
N GLN A 62 -3.01 -2.83 -2.56
CA GLN A 62 -4.02 -3.34 -3.49
C GLN A 62 -3.54 -4.54 -4.32
N GLY A 63 -2.25 -4.89 -4.23
CA GLY A 63 -1.63 -5.95 -5.04
C GLY A 63 -1.73 -5.68 -6.54
N ARG A 64 -1.78 -4.41 -6.97
CA ARG A 64 -1.93 -4.00 -8.36
C ARG A 64 -0.63 -3.44 -8.91
N THR A 65 -0.32 -3.81 -10.14
CA THR A 65 0.83 -3.33 -10.89
C THR A 65 0.41 -2.84 -12.26
N ALA A 66 1.09 -1.81 -12.79
CA ALA A 66 0.92 -1.34 -14.15
C ALA A 66 2.27 -1.04 -14.78
N LYS A 67 2.43 -1.43 -16.05
CA LYS A 67 3.62 -1.14 -16.84
C LYS A 67 3.58 0.28 -17.36
N PHE A 68 4.76 0.88 -17.50
CA PHE A 68 4.93 2.18 -18.15
C PHE A 68 4.94 2.01 -19.67
N TYR A 69 4.06 2.75 -20.33
CA TYR A 69 4.05 2.92 -21.80
C TYR A 69 4.39 4.37 -22.11
N ASN A 70 5.45 4.60 -22.83
CA ASN A 70 5.98 5.96 -23.10
C ASN A 70 6.17 6.79 -21.82
N GLY A 71 6.61 6.15 -20.73
CA GLY A 71 6.85 6.80 -19.44
C GLY A 71 5.59 7.07 -18.60
N VAL A 72 4.43 6.56 -18.99
CA VAL A 72 3.16 6.73 -18.25
C VAL A 72 2.54 5.38 -17.93
N ALA A 73 2.14 5.19 -16.68
CA ALA A 73 1.32 4.07 -16.23
C ALA A 73 -0.04 4.58 -15.74
N ILE A 74 -1.11 3.85 -16.05
CA ILE A 74 -2.47 4.22 -15.67
C ILE A 74 -3.04 3.11 -14.78
N MET A 75 -3.53 3.49 -13.59
CA MET A 75 -4.12 2.59 -12.62
C MET A 75 -5.43 3.16 -12.08
N ARG A 76 -6.31 2.29 -11.58
CA ARG A 76 -7.49 2.69 -10.81
C ARG A 76 -7.27 2.25 -9.37
N LEU A 77 -7.16 3.19 -8.46
CA LEU A 77 -6.84 2.95 -7.06
C LEU A 77 -7.82 3.71 -6.16
N PRO A 78 -8.04 3.22 -4.92
CA PRO A 78 -8.68 4.02 -3.89
C PRO A 78 -7.92 5.32 -3.62
N GLU A 79 -8.64 6.36 -3.22
CA GLU A 79 -8.06 7.69 -2.98
C GLU A 79 -7.07 7.71 -1.81
N ASP A 80 -7.18 6.75 -0.89
CA ASP A 80 -6.32 6.58 0.28
C ASP A 80 -5.17 5.56 0.07
N ALA A 81 -5.06 4.97 -1.12
CA ALA A 81 -4.01 4.02 -1.43
C ALA A 81 -2.65 4.69 -1.58
N LYS A 82 -1.60 3.89 -1.53
CA LYS A 82 -0.23 4.31 -1.85
C LYS A 82 0.22 3.70 -3.16
N ILE A 83 1.03 4.46 -3.88
CA ILE A 83 1.67 4.03 -5.11
C ILE A 83 3.19 4.18 -4.97
N GLN A 84 3.92 3.22 -5.49
CA GLN A 84 5.37 3.22 -5.49
C GLN A 84 5.91 2.70 -6.82
N LEU A 85 7.19 2.94 -7.04
CA LEU A 85 7.92 2.32 -8.12
C LEU A 85 8.34 0.91 -7.70
N ALA A 86 8.21 -0.05 -8.59
CA ALA A 86 8.69 -1.40 -8.39
C ALA A 86 9.47 -1.88 -9.61
N ILE A 87 10.26 -2.93 -9.43
CA ILE A 87 11.03 -3.54 -10.51
C ILE A 87 10.22 -4.71 -11.09
N SER A 88 10.19 -4.80 -12.40
CA SER A 88 9.67 -5.99 -13.08
C SER A 88 10.41 -7.24 -12.61
N LYS A 89 9.71 -8.36 -12.45
CA LYS A 89 10.27 -9.65 -12.00
C LYS A 89 11.44 -10.14 -12.85
N ALA A 90 11.61 -9.61 -14.06
CA ALA A 90 12.73 -9.93 -14.93
C ALA A 90 14.09 -9.38 -14.44
N PHE A 91 14.10 -8.44 -13.50
CA PHE A 91 15.31 -7.75 -13.02
C PHE A 91 15.36 -7.69 -11.49
N PRO A 92 15.38 -8.83 -10.78
CA PRO A 92 15.23 -8.87 -9.32
C PRO A 92 16.39 -8.25 -8.53
N ASP A 93 17.58 -8.16 -9.13
CA ASP A 93 18.81 -7.72 -8.45
C ASP A 93 19.09 -6.22 -8.60
N PHE A 94 18.24 -5.50 -9.31
CA PHE A 94 18.41 -4.07 -9.53
C PHE A 94 17.93 -3.29 -8.29
N LYS A 95 18.79 -2.44 -7.76
CA LYS A 95 18.48 -1.60 -6.58
C LYS A 95 18.33 -0.14 -6.98
N TYR A 96 17.30 0.48 -6.49
CA TYR A 96 16.98 1.89 -6.66
C TYR A 96 16.36 2.41 -5.37
N ASP A 97 16.34 3.71 -5.21
CA ASP A 97 15.65 4.34 -4.09
C ASP A 97 14.23 4.68 -4.52
N ASP A 98 13.27 4.28 -3.69
CA ASP A 98 11.86 4.54 -3.93
C ASP A 98 11.15 4.90 -2.63
N VAL A 99 10.28 5.89 -2.71
CA VAL A 99 9.46 6.33 -1.60
C VAL A 99 8.00 6.18 -1.97
N PRO A 100 7.20 5.41 -1.20
CA PRO A 100 5.76 5.31 -1.43
C PRO A 100 5.11 6.68 -1.34
N GLN A 101 4.27 7.01 -2.31
CA GLN A 101 3.56 8.28 -2.41
C GLN A 101 2.05 8.06 -2.25
N ASP A 102 1.38 9.04 -1.68
CA ASP A 102 -0.08 9.03 -1.61
C ASP A 102 -0.67 9.19 -3.01
N VAL A 103 -1.77 8.48 -3.25
CA VAL A 103 -2.44 8.49 -4.54
C VAL A 103 -3.07 9.85 -4.80
N ALA A 104 -2.73 10.43 -5.95
CA ALA A 104 -3.33 11.63 -6.51
C ALA A 104 -3.70 11.36 -7.97
N GLY A 105 -4.44 12.25 -8.61
CA GLY A 105 -4.81 12.10 -10.03
C GLY A 105 -3.60 11.94 -10.95
N GLU A 106 -2.51 12.65 -10.65
CA GLU A 106 -1.22 12.56 -11.33
C GLU A 106 -0.09 12.47 -10.29
N VAL A 107 0.82 11.52 -10.48
CA VAL A 107 1.95 11.24 -9.58
C VAL A 107 3.21 11.06 -10.41
N VAL A 108 4.35 11.57 -9.94
CA VAL A 108 5.65 11.35 -10.56
C VAL A 108 6.45 10.37 -9.72
N LEU A 109 6.78 9.22 -10.29
CA LEU A 109 7.62 8.20 -9.68
C LEU A 109 9.05 8.36 -10.21
N VAL A 110 9.99 8.60 -9.30
CA VAL A 110 11.39 8.85 -9.64
C VAL A 110 12.20 7.58 -9.41
N ALA A 111 12.86 7.09 -10.45
CA ALA A 111 13.84 6.03 -10.35
C ALA A 111 15.23 6.66 -10.19
N ASP A 112 15.73 6.77 -8.95
CA ASP A 112 17.05 7.32 -8.67
C ASP A 112 18.02 6.21 -8.25
N CYS A 113 18.95 5.89 -9.16
CA CYS A 113 19.97 4.89 -8.93
C CYS A 113 21.25 5.45 -8.32
N SER A 114 21.38 6.76 -8.20
CA SER A 114 22.54 7.40 -7.57
C SER A 114 22.59 7.15 -6.05
N ALA A 115 21.43 6.92 -5.44
CA ALA A 115 21.30 6.59 -4.03
C ALA A 115 21.58 5.10 -3.71
N SER A 116 21.86 4.27 -4.73
CA SER A 116 22.20 2.86 -4.50
C SER A 116 23.43 2.76 -3.59
N PRO A 117 23.33 2.07 -2.43
CA PRO A 117 24.44 1.97 -1.48
C PRO A 117 25.71 1.39 -2.09
N ARG A 118 25.59 0.66 -3.19
CA ARG A 118 26.71 0.09 -3.94
C ARG A 118 27.46 1.13 -4.75
N ILE A 119 26.76 2.09 -5.34
CA ILE A 119 27.39 3.20 -6.07
C ILE A 119 28.04 4.16 -5.08
N LYS A 120 27.39 4.44 -3.96
CA LYS A 120 27.93 5.27 -2.89
C LYS A 120 29.24 4.68 -2.32
N SER A 121 29.27 3.38 -2.06
CA SER A 121 30.50 2.70 -1.59
C SER A 121 31.64 2.73 -2.61
N ILE A 122 31.33 2.66 -3.91
CA ILE A 122 32.32 2.78 -4.98
C ILE A 122 32.90 4.20 -5.03
N PHE A 123 32.05 5.24 -4.94
CA PHE A 123 32.50 6.63 -4.90
C PHE A 123 33.29 6.95 -3.64
N GLU A 124 32.91 6.41 -2.49
CA GLU A 124 33.66 6.54 -1.24
C GLU A 124 35.05 5.89 -1.35
N ALA A 125 35.12 4.67 -1.87
CA ALA A 125 36.39 3.97 -2.10
C ALA A 125 37.30 4.70 -3.11
N MET A 126 36.72 5.26 -4.17
CA MET A 126 37.47 6.08 -5.12
C MET A 126 37.98 7.37 -4.48
N ASN A 127 37.17 8.06 -3.69
CA ASN A 127 37.60 9.29 -3.01
C ASN A 127 38.73 9.05 -1.97
N GLU A 128 38.73 7.90 -1.31
CA GLU A 128 39.83 7.55 -0.40
C GLU A 128 41.15 7.34 -1.14
N GLN A 129 41.11 6.69 -2.33
CA GLN A 129 42.31 6.50 -3.14
C GLN A 129 42.90 7.80 -3.69
N PHE A 130 42.11 8.86 -3.82
CA PHE A 130 42.58 10.17 -4.29
C PHE A 130 43.00 11.12 -3.18
N LYS A 131 42.74 10.81 -1.88
CA LYS A 131 43.18 11.61 -0.74
C LYS A 131 44.61 11.40 -0.35
N ASP A 132 45.27 10.32 -0.74
CA ASP A 132 46.62 9.98 -0.38
C ASP A 132 47.68 10.37 -1.45
N LYS A 133 47.37 11.38 -2.25
CA LYS A 133 48.32 12.02 -3.18
C LYS A 133 48.27 13.54 -2.90
#